data_1cc55e781fb3eba9b955fba72177334d
#
_entry.id   1cc55e781fb3eba9b955fba72177334d
#
_cell.length_a   1.000
_cell.length_b   1.000
_cell.length_c   1.000
_cell.angle_alpha   90.00
_cell.angle_beta   90.00
_cell.angle_gamma   90.00
#
_symmetry.space_group_name_H-M   'P 1'
#
loop_
_entity.id
_entity.type
_entity.pdbx_description
1 polymer ?
#
loop_
_entity_poly.entity_id
_entity_poly.type
_entity_poly.pdbx_seq_one_letter_code
_entity_poly.pdbx_strand_id
1 'polypeptide(L)' 'EKDRLIQKYNQLEQDIVTYENNIGFFSMSKNSAPLVKQMEERIAQSKEELKALAEQIRVLTEAEEQE' A
#
# COMPACT_ATOMS: atom_id res chain seq x y z
N GLU A 1 -3.36 -1.44 19.77
CA GLU A 1 -3.38 -0.47 18.67
C GLU A 1 -2.26 -0.68 17.66
N LYS A 2 -1.05 -0.93 18.14
CA LYS A 2 0.09 -1.20 17.26
C LYS A 2 -0.18 -2.40 16.36
N ASP A 3 -0.72 -3.48 16.94
CA ASP A 3 -1.04 -4.69 16.17
C ASP A 3 -2.04 -4.42 15.08
N ARG A 4 -3.03 -3.56 15.34
CA ARG A 4 -4.02 -3.17 14.34
C ARG A 4 -3.37 -2.39 13.20
N LEU A 5 -2.45 -1.51 13.52
CA LEU A 5 -1.71 -0.74 12.51
C LEU A 5 -0.83 -1.65 11.66
N ILE A 6 -0.19 -2.63 12.28
CA ILE A 6 0.64 -3.60 11.57
C ILE A 6 -0.21 -4.43 10.62
N GLN A 7 -1.40 -4.88 11.07
CA GLN A 7 -2.32 -5.61 10.21
C GLN A 7 -2.75 -4.77 9.00
N LYS A 8 -3.08 -3.50 9.24
CA LYS A 8 -3.44 -2.58 8.17
C LYS A 8 -2.29 -2.41 7.18
N TYR A 9 -1.08 -2.24 7.70
CA TYR A 9 0.11 -2.11 6.87
C TYR A 9 0.30 -3.33 5.98
N ASN A 10 0.23 -4.52 6.57
CA ASN A 10 0.41 -5.77 5.82
C ASN A 10 -0.67 -5.95 4.76
N GLN A 11 -1.92 -5.62 5.08
CA GLN A 11 -3.03 -5.73 4.13
C GLN A 11 -2.83 -4.77 2.96
N LEU A 12 -2.44 -3.53 3.26
CA LEU A 12 -2.23 -2.52 2.23
C LEU A 12 -1.05 -2.90 1.32
N GLU A 13 0.00 -3.45 1.91
CA GLU A 13 1.16 -3.93 1.15
C GLU A 13 0.74 -5.04 0.17
N GLN A 14 -0.10 -5.97 0.63
CA GLN A 14 -0.64 -7.03 -0.22
C GLN A 14 -1.53 -6.47 -1.33
N ASP A 15 -2.33 -5.46 -1.00
CA ASP A 15 -3.19 -4.81 -1.99
C ASP A 15 -2.34 -4.17 -3.09
N ILE A 16 -1.24 -3.53 -2.73
CA ILE A 16 -0.34 -2.92 -3.70
C ILE A 16 0.25 -3.99 -4.64
N VAL A 17 0.72 -5.11 -4.08
CA VAL A 17 1.25 -6.20 -4.88
C VAL A 17 0.20 -6.73 -5.85
N THR A 18 -1.04 -6.88 -5.38
CA THR A 18 -2.15 -7.34 -6.21
C THR A 18 -2.41 -6.36 -7.36
N TYR A 19 -2.45 -5.06 -7.08
CA TYR A 19 -2.63 -4.04 -8.12
C TYR A 19 -1.49 -4.05 -9.13
N GLU A 20 -0.26 -4.18 -8.66
CA GLU A 20 0.91 -4.22 -9.56
C GLU A 20 0.86 -5.44 -10.47
N ASN A 21 0.46 -6.59 -9.95
CA ASN A 21 0.28 -7.80 -10.75
C ASN A 21 -0.83 -7.62 -11.78
N ASN A 22 -1.94 -6.99 -11.40
CA ASN A 22 -3.05 -6.72 -12.30
C ASN A 22 -2.63 -5.77 -13.42
N ILE A 23 -1.83 -4.76 -13.12
CA ILE A 23 -1.32 -3.83 -14.13
C ILE A 23 -0.50 -4.60 -15.16
N GLY A 24 0.39 -5.49 -14.71
CA GLY A 24 1.19 -6.32 -15.61
C GLY A 24 0.32 -7.13 -16.55
N PHE A 25 -0.78 -7.66 -16.03
CA PHE A 25 -1.72 -8.45 -16.83
C PHE A 25 -2.48 -7.56 -17.83
N PHE A 26 -3.01 -6.43 -17.36
CA PHE A 26 -3.83 -5.55 -18.22
C PHE A 26 -3.00 -4.78 -19.23
N SER A 27 -1.72 -4.54 -18.97
CA SER A 27 -0.87 -3.80 -19.89
C SER A 27 -0.68 -4.54 -21.22
N MET A 28 -1.04 -5.81 -21.26
CA MET A 28 -0.99 -6.60 -22.49
C MET A 28 -2.19 -6.35 -23.42
N SER A 29 -3.21 -5.65 -22.93
CA SER A 29 -4.43 -5.39 -23.69
C SER A 29 -4.40 -3.97 -24.26
N LYS A 30 -4.78 -3.83 -25.54
CA LYS A 30 -4.72 -2.56 -26.25
C LYS A 30 -5.68 -1.50 -25.72
N ASN A 31 -6.77 -1.92 -25.08
CA ASN A 31 -7.84 -1.00 -24.66
C ASN A 31 -7.84 -0.73 -23.15
N SER A 32 -6.76 -1.09 -22.47
CA SER A 32 -6.71 -1.03 -21.02
C SER A 32 -5.96 0.20 -20.47
N ALA A 33 -5.47 1.09 -21.34
CA ALA A 33 -4.67 2.24 -20.89
C ALA A 33 -5.36 3.10 -19.82
N PRO A 34 -6.66 3.47 -19.95
CA PRO A 34 -7.33 4.23 -18.89
C PRO A 34 -7.44 3.46 -17.58
N LEU A 35 -7.67 2.15 -17.65
CA LEU A 35 -7.76 1.29 -16.48
C LEU A 35 -6.41 1.19 -15.78
N VAL A 36 -5.36 0.99 -16.54
CA VAL A 36 -3.98 0.94 -16.02
C VAL A 36 -3.64 2.24 -15.30
N LYS A 37 -4.00 3.37 -15.90
CA LYS A 37 -3.76 4.68 -15.30
C LYS A 37 -4.47 4.82 -13.96
N GLN A 38 -5.73 4.40 -13.86
CA GLN A 38 -6.48 4.42 -12.62
C GLN A 38 -5.82 3.54 -11.56
N MET A 39 -5.34 2.37 -11.96
CA MET A 39 -4.67 1.46 -11.04
C MET A 39 -3.35 2.03 -10.54
N GLU A 40 -2.59 2.70 -11.42
CA GLU A 40 -1.35 3.37 -11.04
C GLU A 40 -1.60 4.48 -10.01
N GLU A 41 -2.67 5.26 -10.21
CA GLU A 41 -3.06 6.29 -9.26
C GLU A 41 -3.43 5.69 -7.90
N ARG A 42 -4.15 4.57 -7.92
CA ARG A 42 -4.52 3.86 -6.70
C ARG A 42 -3.30 3.34 -5.96
N ILE A 43 -2.34 2.82 -6.70
CA ILE A 43 -1.08 2.34 -6.13
C ILE A 43 -0.32 3.51 -5.49
N ALA A 44 -0.25 4.64 -6.16
CA ALA A 44 0.44 5.82 -5.63
C ALA A 44 -0.19 6.27 -4.31
N GLN A 45 -1.53 6.33 -4.25
CA GLN A 45 -2.26 6.69 -3.03
C GLN A 45 -2.01 5.66 -1.92
N SER A 46 -2.04 4.37 -2.28
CA SER A 46 -1.81 3.30 -1.31
C SER A 46 -0.40 3.34 -0.75
N LYS A 47 0.58 3.67 -1.57
CA LYS A 47 1.97 3.80 -1.11
C LYS A 47 2.13 4.96 -0.14
N GLU A 48 1.41 6.06 -0.37
CA GLU A 48 1.41 7.20 0.57
C GLU A 48 0.78 6.80 1.91
N GLU A 49 -0.33 6.07 1.88
CA GLU A 49 -0.95 5.55 3.10
C GLU A 49 -0.03 4.60 3.83
N LEU A 50 0.65 3.73 3.09
CA LEU A 50 1.60 2.77 3.64
C LEU A 50 2.72 3.50 4.38
N LYS A 51 3.23 4.57 3.79
CA LYS A 51 4.27 5.39 4.37
C LYS A 51 3.81 6.03 5.68
N ALA A 52 2.58 6.55 5.69
CA ALA A 52 1.98 7.13 6.89
C ALA A 52 1.81 6.10 7.99
N LEU A 53 1.36 4.89 7.65
CA LEU A 53 1.21 3.80 8.60
C LEU A 53 2.56 3.37 9.17
N ALA A 54 3.58 3.27 8.32
CA ALA A 54 4.92 2.92 8.75
C ALA A 54 5.44 3.93 9.78
N GLU A 55 5.18 5.21 9.55
CA GLU A 55 5.58 6.28 10.47
C GLU A 55 4.86 6.16 11.81
N GLN A 56 3.55 5.88 11.79
CA GLN A 56 2.77 5.70 13.01
C GLN A 56 3.29 4.51 13.81
N ILE A 57 3.60 3.40 13.13
CA ILE A 57 4.13 2.20 13.78
C ILE A 57 5.50 2.51 14.39
N ARG A 58 6.35 3.23 13.69
CA ARG A 58 7.67 3.63 14.19
C ARG A 58 7.56 4.45 15.46
N VAL A 59 6.66 5.44 15.48
CA VAL A 59 6.46 6.30 16.64
C VAL A 59 6.01 5.49 17.85
N LEU A 60 5.06 4.57 17.66
CA LEU A 60 4.57 3.71 18.74
C LEU A 60 5.66 2.77 19.25
N THR A 61 6.48 2.25 18.35
CA THR A 61 7.59 1.36 18.73
C THR A 61 8.62 2.12 19.57
N GLU A 62 8.97 3.34 19.17
CA GLU A 62 9.89 4.18 19.92
C GLU A 62 9.35 4.52 21.31
N ALA A 63 8.05 4.79 21.41
CA ALA A 63 7.41 5.08 22.69
C ALA A 63 7.48 3.86 23.63
N GLU A 64 7.29 2.65 23.08
CA GLU A 64 7.39 1.42 23.86
C GLU A 64 8.83 1.19 24.37
N GLU A 65 9.82 1.50 23.53
CA GLU A 65 11.23 1.32 23.89
C GLU A 65 11.67 2.29 24.99
N GLN A 66 11.02 3.42 25.13
CA GLN A 66 11.36 4.41 26.13
C GLN A 66 10.81 4.08 27.52
N GLU A 67 9.94 3.10 27.62
CA GLU A 67 9.42 2.64 28.90
C GLU A 67 10.36 1.58 29.48
#